data_f9b8a8ec98ed40be0c14218e0f9de1f2
#
_entry.id   f9b8a8ec98ed40be0c14218e0f9de1f2
#
_cell.length_a   1.000
_cell.length_b   1.000
_cell.length_c   1.000
_cell.angle_alpha   90.00
_cell.angle_beta   90.00
_cell.angle_gamma   90.00
#
_symmetry.space_group_name_H-M   'P 1'
#
loop_
_entity.id
_entity.type
_entity.pdbx_description
1 polymer ?
#
loop_
_entity_poly.entity_id
_entity_poly.type
_entity_poly.pdbx_seq_one_letter_code
_entity_poly.pdbx_strand_id
1 'polypeptide(L)'
;MPAFPVSERKAKALRERLIALHCSEGDIEESFFQRWGVELRHRSTGIRIRCSEQRSQSLNRFLARRLLADELEARHQNKTRHIVKAEKVRELKGRPNRMGVAEQFAQFTLRPLDLPGQQAASKELGKLLTQLEKIKKEEAR
;
A
#
# COMPACT_ATOMS: atom_id res chain seq x y z
N MET A 1 -17.81 -20.91 14.49
CA MET A 1 -17.62 -19.54 13.98
C MET A 1 -18.87 -19.08 13.29
N PRO A 2 -19.34 -17.87 13.53
CA PRO A 2 -20.50 -17.35 12.83
C PRO A 2 -20.23 -17.20 11.33
N ALA A 3 -21.28 -17.29 10.52
CA ALA A 3 -21.17 -17.00 9.09
C ALA A 3 -20.95 -15.50 8.87
N PHE A 4 -20.02 -15.14 8.01
CA PHE A 4 -19.70 -13.76 7.68
C PHE A 4 -20.02 -13.47 6.21
N PRO A 5 -20.48 -12.25 5.88
CA PRO A 5 -20.74 -11.83 4.51
C PRO A 5 -19.45 -11.45 3.78
N VAL A 6 -18.48 -12.38 3.79
CA VAL A 6 -17.20 -12.26 3.11
C VAL A 6 -16.91 -13.53 2.34
N SER A 7 -15.99 -13.46 1.37
CA SER A 7 -15.61 -14.66 0.61
C SER A 7 -15.12 -15.76 1.57
N GLU A 8 -15.46 -17.00 1.26
CA GLU A 8 -15.07 -18.17 2.04
C GLU A 8 -13.55 -18.25 2.27
N ARG A 9 -12.76 -17.87 1.26
CA ARG A 9 -11.30 -17.76 1.35
C ARG A 9 -10.85 -16.83 2.48
N LYS A 10 -11.50 -15.66 2.63
CA LYS A 10 -11.18 -14.70 3.70
C LYS A 10 -11.60 -15.21 5.07
N ALA A 11 -12.76 -15.85 5.15
CA ALA A 11 -13.24 -16.44 6.39
C ALA A 11 -12.34 -17.60 6.85
N LYS A 12 -11.92 -18.45 5.93
CA LYS A 12 -10.99 -19.56 6.18
C LYS A 12 -9.63 -19.07 6.67
N ALA A 13 -9.04 -18.10 5.98
CA ALA A 13 -7.76 -17.50 6.37
C ALA A 13 -7.80 -16.89 7.77
N LEU A 14 -8.90 -16.24 8.16
CA LEU A 14 -9.07 -15.70 9.51
C LEU A 14 -9.16 -16.82 10.55
N ARG A 15 -9.88 -17.93 10.27
CA ARG A 15 -9.94 -19.09 11.17
C ARG A 15 -8.57 -19.69 11.42
N GLU A 16 -7.83 -19.96 10.34
CA GLU A 16 -6.48 -20.54 10.41
C GLU A 16 -5.55 -19.64 11.24
N ARG A 17 -5.67 -18.34 11.06
CA ARG A 17 -4.90 -17.34 11.80
C ARG A 17 -5.24 -17.34 13.29
N LEU A 18 -6.52 -17.39 13.68
CA LEU A 18 -6.93 -17.47 15.08
C LEU A 18 -6.50 -18.79 15.74
N ILE A 19 -6.59 -19.91 15.02
CA ILE A 19 -6.11 -21.21 15.50
C ILE A 19 -4.59 -21.17 15.76
N ALA A 20 -3.81 -20.59 14.83
CA ALA A 20 -2.36 -20.42 14.99
C ALA A 20 -1.99 -19.54 16.22
N LEU A 21 -2.87 -18.65 16.62
CA LEU A 21 -2.72 -17.80 17.80
C LEU A 21 -3.31 -18.42 19.08
N HIS A 22 -3.68 -19.69 19.04
CA HIS A 22 -4.31 -20.41 20.15
C HIS A 22 -5.59 -19.73 20.69
N CYS A 23 -6.31 -19.03 19.81
CA CYS A 23 -7.57 -18.37 20.13
C CYS A 23 -8.73 -19.21 19.60
N SER A 24 -9.50 -19.83 20.50
CA SER A 24 -10.71 -20.54 20.14
C SER A 24 -11.93 -19.60 20.13
N GLU A 25 -12.95 -19.93 19.36
CA GLU A 25 -14.19 -19.14 19.35
C GLU A 25 -14.90 -19.15 20.73
N GLY A 26 -14.69 -20.20 21.53
CA GLY A 26 -15.21 -20.30 22.90
C GLY A 26 -14.55 -19.32 23.89
N ASP A 27 -13.35 -18.84 23.59
CA ASP A 27 -12.63 -17.87 24.40
C ASP A 27 -13.01 -16.41 24.10
N ILE A 28 -13.87 -16.22 23.09
CA ILE A 28 -14.32 -14.90 22.65
C ILE A 28 -15.73 -14.64 23.20
N GLU A 29 -15.86 -13.67 24.07
CA GLU A 29 -17.13 -13.11 24.48
C GLU A 29 -17.52 -12.02 23.51
N GLU A 30 -18.71 -12.15 22.91
CA GLU A 30 -19.26 -11.18 21.95
C GLU A 30 -20.42 -10.42 22.58
N SER A 31 -20.38 -9.12 22.50
CA SER A 31 -21.47 -8.23 22.90
C SER A 31 -21.73 -7.19 21.81
N PHE A 32 -22.95 -6.67 21.80
CA PHE A 32 -23.37 -5.71 20.80
C PHE A 32 -23.68 -4.38 21.47
N PHE A 33 -23.28 -3.29 20.83
CA PHE A 33 -23.59 -1.95 21.29
C PHE A 33 -24.05 -1.09 20.10
N GLN A 34 -24.90 -0.14 20.36
CA GLN A 34 -25.53 0.66 19.31
C GLN A 34 -26.22 -0.23 18.24
N ARG A 35 -26.47 0.33 17.05
CA ARG A 35 -27.18 -0.39 15.99
C ARG A 35 -26.30 -1.45 15.29
N TRP A 36 -25.02 -1.17 15.11
CA TRP A 36 -24.10 -1.98 14.31
C TRP A 36 -22.81 -2.33 15.04
N GLY A 37 -22.63 -1.82 16.24
CA GLY A 37 -21.39 -1.99 17.00
C GLY A 37 -21.23 -3.40 17.56
N VAL A 38 -20.01 -3.90 17.51
CA VAL A 38 -19.61 -5.20 18.06
C VAL A 38 -18.43 -5.00 19.00
N GLU A 39 -18.53 -5.55 20.19
CA GLU A 39 -17.44 -5.62 21.17
C GLU A 39 -17.06 -7.08 21.36
N LEU A 40 -15.79 -7.38 21.21
CA LEU A 40 -15.22 -8.69 21.52
C LEU A 40 -14.31 -8.57 22.74
N ARG A 41 -14.41 -9.53 23.64
CA ARG A 41 -13.50 -9.71 24.75
C ARG A 41 -12.88 -11.10 24.69
N HIS A 42 -11.56 -11.17 24.65
CA HIS A 42 -10.84 -12.43 24.72
C HIS A 42 -10.57 -12.78 26.18
N ARG A 43 -11.12 -13.90 26.67
CA ARG A 43 -11.09 -14.28 28.10
C ARG A 43 -9.68 -14.47 28.62
N SER A 44 -8.84 -15.19 27.87
CA SER A 44 -7.50 -15.57 28.31
C SER A 44 -6.55 -14.36 28.47
N THR A 45 -6.63 -13.38 27.58
CA THR A 45 -5.72 -12.21 27.57
C THR A 45 -6.35 -10.94 28.09
N GLY A 46 -7.69 -10.92 28.28
CA GLY A 46 -8.43 -9.73 28.68
C GLY A 46 -8.53 -8.63 27.61
N ILE A 47 -8.09 -8.90 26.36
CA ILE A 47 -8.15 -7.94 25.27
C ILE A 47 -9.61 -7.63 24.95
N ARG A 48 -9.91 -6.34 24.78
CA ARG A 48 -11.21 -5.84 24.34
C ARG A 48 -11.05 -5.13 23.00
N ILE A 49 -11.87 -5.49 22.04
CA ILE A 49 -11.92 -4.88 20.71
C ILE A 49 -13.33 -4.37 20.46
N ARG A 50 -13.45 -3.11 20.08
CA ARG A 50 -14.70 -2.48 19.65
C ARG A 50 -14.62 -2.13 18.16
N CYS A 51 -15.64 -2.50 17.42
CA CYS A 51 -15.73 -2.22 15.99
C CYS A 51 -17.14 -1.78 15.62
N SER A 52 -17.26 -0.61 15.00
CA SER A 52 -18.51 -0.05 14.46
C SER A 52 -18.30 0.65 13.11
N GLU A 53 -17.30 0.21 12.35
CA GLU A 53 -16.87 0.89 11.12
C GLU A 53 -17.88 0.74 9.97
N GLN A 54 -18.61 -0.36 9.95
CA GLN A 54 -19.53 -0.69 8.86
C GLN A 54 -21.00 -0.61 9.30
N ARG A 55 -21.86 -0.32 8.34
CA ARG A 55 -23.31 -0.34 8.56
C ARG A 55 -23.92 -1.76 8.56
N SER A 56 -23.10 -2.77 8.77
CA SER A 56 -23.47 -4.17 8.84
C SER A 56 -22.84 -4.81 10.07
N GLN A 57 -23.70 -5.30 10.98
CA GLN A 57 -23.25 -5.96 12.20
C GLN A 57 -22.40 -7.21 11.89
N SER A 58 -22.80 -7.99 10.88
CA SER A 58 -22.05 -9.19 10.47
C SER A 58 -20.66 -8.88 9.91
N LEU A 59 -20.51 -7.77 9.17
CA LEU A 59 -19.18 -7.29 8.75
C LEU A 59 -18.36 -6.80 9.94
N ASN A 60 -18.95 -6.07 10.87
CA ASN A 60 -18.24 -5.62 12.08
C ASN A 60 -17.80 -6.78 12.95
N ARG A 61 -18.58 -7.88 13.01
CA ARG A 61 -18.17 -9.13 13.68
C ARG A 61 -16.90 -9.74 13.06
N PHE A 62 -16.81 -9.74 11.72
CA PHE A 62 -15.62 -10.20 11.00
C PHE A 62 -14.42 -9.28 11.24
N LEU A 63 -14.62 -7.96 11.13
CA LEU A 63 -13.58 -6.97 11.35
C LEU A 63 -13.05 -7.00 12.79
N ALA A 64 -13.94 -7.11 13.77
CA ALA A 64 -13.55 -7.21 15.18
C ALA A 64 -12.65 -8.43 15.46
N ARG A 65 -12.96 -9.61 14.87
CA ARG A 65 -12.12 -10.82 14.98
C ARG A 65 -10.78 -10.64 14.27
N ARG A 66 -10.75 -9.95 13.15
CA ARG A 66 -9.50 -9.62 12.46
C ARG A 66 -8.63 -8.69 13.31
N LEU A 67 -9.23 -7.66 13.93
CA LEU A 67 -8.52 -6.76 14.84
C LEU A 67 -8.02 -7.49 16.08
N LEU A 68 -8.79 -8.45 16.60
CA LEU A 68 -8.37 -9.30 17.71
C LEU A 68 -7.14 -10.14 17.33
N ALA A 69 -7.14 -10.75 16.15
CA ALA A 69 -5.99 -11.50 15.65
C ALA A 69 -4.75 -10.60 15.51
N ASP A 70 -4.91 -9.37 14.98
CA ASP A 70 -3.83 -8.40 14.87
C ASP A 70 -3.25 -8.01 16.25
N GLU A 71 -4.08 -7.87 17.27
CA GLU A 71 -3.65 -7.54 18.62
C GLU A 71 -2.95 -8.72 19.32
N LEU A 72 -3.45 -9.95 19.13
CA LEU A 72 -2.82 -11.15 19.66
C LEU A 72 -1.44 -11.38 19.02
N GLU A 73 -1.30 -11.23 17.69
CA GLU A 73 0.00 -11.31 17.02
C GLU A 73 0.99 -10.27 17.57
N ALA A 74 0.54 -9.04 17.75
CA ALA A 74 1.37 -7.97 18.29
C ALA A 74 1.89 -8.31 19.70
N ARG A 75 1.03 -8.85 20.55
CA ARG A 75 1.43 -9.30 21.89
C ARG A 75 2.42 -10.46 21.87
N HIS A 76 2.22 -11.43 21.00
CA HIS A 76 3.19 -12.53 20.82
C HIS A 76 4.58 -12.03 20.41
N GLN A 77 4.64 -10.93 19.66
CA GLN A 77 5.88 -10.30 19.26
C GLN A 77 6.42 -9.26 20.27
N ASN A 78 5.76 -9.06 21.41
CA ASN A 78 6.04 -7.98 22.36
C ASN A 78 6.08 -6.58 21.70
N LYS A 79 5.26 -6.39 20.67
CA LYS A 79 5.17 -5.15 19.91
C LYS A 79 3.73 -4.63 19.94
N THR A 80 3.56 -3.34 19.68
CA THR A 80 2.21 -2.82 19.46
C THR A 80 1.72 -3.14 18.05
N ARG A 81 0.41 -3.30 17.87
CA ARG A 81 -0.24 -3.55 16.57
C ARG A 81 0.22 -2.58 15.48
N HIS A 82 0.42 -1.31 15.83
CA HIS A 82 0.87 -0.30 14.89
C HIS A 82 2.30 -0.53 14.39
N ILE A 83 3.19 -0.97 15.26
CA ILE A 83 4.58 -1.29 14.90
C ILE A 83 4.60 -2.48 13.95
N VAL A 84 3.89 -3.56 14.27
CA VAL A 84 3.80 -4.76 13.40
C VAL A 84 3.25 -4.41 12.03
N LYS A 85 2.19 -3.57 11.99
CA LYS A 85 1.62 -3.11 10.72
C LYS A 85 2.60 -2.25 9.92
N ALA A 86 3.34 -1.35 10.59
CA ALA A 86 4.34 -0.51 9.93
C ALA A 86 5.51 -1.34 9.37
N GLU A 87 5.96 -2.36 10.09
CA GLU A 87 7.01 -3.29 9.62
C GLU A 87 6.54 -4.07 8.38
N LYS A 88 5.33 -4.64 8.40
CA LYS A 88 4.74 -5.32 7.24
C LYS A 88 4.65 -4.40 6.01
N VAL A 89 4.26 -3.14 6.21
CA VAL A 89 4.20 -2.16 5.11
C VAL A 89 5.60 -1.81 4.59
N ARG A 90 6.60 -1.68 5.47
CA ARG A 90 8.01 -1.44 5.06
C ARG A 90 8.54 -2.62 4.26
N GLU A 91 8.29 -3.83 4.71
CA GLU A 91 8.71 -5.06 4.00
C GLU A 91 8.09 -5.15 2.61
N LEU A 92 6.79 -4.84 2.47
CA LEU A 92 6.11 -4.82 1.18
C LEU A 92 6.65 -3.74 0.25
N LYS A 93 6.98 -2.55 0.79
CA LYS A 93 7.59 -1.44 0.02
C LYS A 93 9.05 -1.69 -0.30
N GLY A 94 9.79 -2.38 0.57
CA GLY A 94 11.20 -2.72 0.40
C GLY A 94 11.44 -3.89 -0.57
N ARG A 95 10.41 -4.61 -1.00
CA ARG A 95 10.56 -5.59 -2.08
C ARG A 95 10.91 -4.83 -3.35
N PRO A 96 12.10 -5.08 -3.95
CA PRO A 96 12.44 -4.43 -5.20
C PRO A 96 11.35 -4.72 -6.20
N ASN A 97 10.83 -3.67 -6.82
CA ASN A 97 9.97 -3.85 -7.99
C ASN A 97 10.72 -4.80 -8.92
N ARG A 98 10.06 -5.81 -9.48
CA ARG A 98 10.71 -6.81 -10.37
C ARG A 98 11.51 -6.18 -11.51
N MET A 99 11.23 -4.92 -11.81
CA MET A 99 12.02 -4.09 -12.74
C MET A 99 12.82 -3.09 -11.91
N GLY A 100 14.14 -3.07 -12.09
CA GLY A 100 15.00 -2.05 -11.51
C GLY A 100 14.54 -0.65 -11.93
N VAL A 101 14.79 0.34 -11.09
CA VAL A 101 14.42 1.74 -11.39
C VAL A 101 14.97 2.18 -12.75
N ALA A 102 16.17 1.73 -13.11
CA ALA A 102 16.78 1.98 -14.41
C ALA A 102 15.99 1.37 -15.58
N GLU A 103 15.44 0.15 -15.42
CA GLU A 103 14.62 -0.51 -16.44
C GLU A 103 13.25 0.15 -16.57
N GLN A 104 12.68 0.67 -15.48
CA GLN A 104 11.43 1.43 -15.54
C GLN A 104 11.61 2.73 -16.32
N PHE A 105 12.73 3.44 -16.12
CA PHE A 105 13.05 4.66 -16.87
C PHE A 105 13.45 4.37 -18.32
N ALA A 106 14.04 3.22 -18.64
CA ALA A 106 14.37 2.84 -20.01
C ALA A 106 13.12 2.65 -20.89
N GLN A 107 11.96 2.38 -20.31
CA GLN A 107 10.69 2.31 -21.04
C GLN A 107 10.12 3.68 -21.39
N PHE A 108 10.55 4.74 -20.71
CA PHE A 108 10.18 6.11 -21.01
C PHE A 108 11.22 6.72 -21.96
N THR A 109 11.14 6.38 -23.25
CA THR A 109 11.81 7.17 -24.27
C THR A 109 11.13 8.53 -24.33
N LEU A 110 11.80 9.54 -23.81
CA LEU A 110 11.43 10.94 -24.04
C LEU A 110 11.57 11.17 -25.55
N ARG A 111 10.48 11.10 -26.28
CA ARG A 111 10.47 11.64 -27.65
C ARG A 111 10.62 13.15 -27.53
N PRO A 112 11.65 13.74 -28.17
CA PRO A 112 11.71 15.19 -28.24
C PRO A 112 10.38 15.67 -28.82
N LEU A 113 9.75 16.63 -28.16
CA LEU A 113 8.55 17.27 -28.64
C LEU A 113 8.96 18.06 -29.88
N ASP A 114 8.70 17.51 -31.07
CA ASP A 114 8.88 18.24 -32.32
C ASP A 114 7.79 19.30 -32.38
N LEU A 115 8.03 20.42 -31.68
CA LEU A 115 7.19 21.60 -31.81
C LEU A 115 7.35 22.11 -33.27
N PRO A 116 6.25 22.33 -33.98
CA PRO A 116 6.31 22.93 -35.32
C PRO A 116 6.99 24.31 -35.19
N GLY A 117 8.21 24.42 -35.75
CA GLY A 117 9.06 25.59 -35.65
C GLY A 117 10.46 25.35 -35.11
N GLN A 118 10.71 24.30 -34.29
CA GLN A 118 12.06 24.02 -33.75
C GLN A 118 13.07 23.62 -34.84
N GLN A 119 12.63 22.91 -35.87
CA GLN A 119 13.50 22.59 -37.02
C GLN A 119 13.85 23.83 -37.86
N ALA A 120 12.92 24.77 -38.01
CA ALA A 120 13.17 26.04 -38.67
C ALA A 120 14.16 26.90 -37.87
N ALA A 121 13.94 27.04 -36.56
CA ALA A 121 14.82 27.77 -35.67
C ALA A 121 16.23 27.19 -35.61
N SER A 122 16.42 25.88 -35.58
CA SER A 122 17.74 25.28 -35.59
C SER A 122 18.48 25.43 -36.91
N LYS A 123 17.76 25.45 -38.05
CA LYS A 123 18.33 25.72 -39.37
C LYS A 123 18.76 27.18 -39.51
N GLU A 124 17.99 28.13 -38.97
CA GLU A 124 18.34 29.55 -38.93
C GLU A 124 19.56 29.81 -38.03
N LEU A 125 19.61 29.20 -36.86
CA LEU A 125 20.75 29.27 -35.96
C LEU A 125 22.03 28.73 -36.62
N GLY A 126 21.93 27.59 -37.33
CA GLY A 126 23.06 27.05 -38.12
C GLY A 126 23.55 27.99 -39.20
N LYS A 127 22.64 28.69 -39.91
CA LYS A 127 23.01 29.73 -40.92
C LYS A 127 23.71 30.93 -40.30
N LEU A 128 23.23 31.41 -39.15
CA LEU A 128 23.83 32.55 -38.42
C LEU A 128 25.23 32.18 -37.90
N LEU A 129 25.42 30.95 -37.38
CA LEU A 129 26.75 30.49 -36.94
C LEU A 129 27.76 30.43 -38.09
N THR A 130 27.36 29.90 -39.26
CA THR A 130 28.23 29.87 -40.44
C THR A 130 28.54 31.27 -40.98
N GLN A 131 27.64 32.23 -40.86
CA GLN A 131 27.92 33.65 -41.22
C GLN A 131 28.92 34.29 -40.26
N LEU A 132 28.75 34.05 -38.94
CA LEU A 132 29.70 34.56 -37.91
C LEU A 132 31.10 34.00 -38.11
N GLU A 133 31.22 32.71 -38.44
CA GLU A 133 32.52 32.11 -38.75
C GLU A 133 33.19 32.71 -40.00
N LYS A 134 32.41 33.07 -41.01
CA LYS A 134 32.95 33.77 -42.20
C LYS A 134 33.46 35.16 -41.84
N ILE A 135 32.71 35.95 -41.09
CA ILE A 135 33.09 37.28 -40.65
C ILE A 135 34.37 37.21 -39.79
N LYS A 136 34.46 36.25 -38.85
CA LYS A 136 35.68 36.07 -38.05
C LYS A 136 36.90 35.70 -38.89
N LYS A 137 36.73 34.97 -40.01
CA LYS A 137 37.82 34.65 -40.93
C LYS A 137 38.27 35.82 -41.78
N GLU A 138 37.34 36.75 -42.09
CA GLU A 138 37.64 37.96 -42.84
C GLU A 138 38.32 39.01 -41.95
N GLU A 139 37.95 39.11 -40.67
CA GLU A 139 38.61 40.02 -39.70
C GLU A 139 40.01 39.53 -39.26
N ALA A 140 40.31 38.25 -39.39
CA ALA A 140 41.59 37.63 -39.02
C ALA A 140 42.63 37.66 -40.18
N ARG A 141 42.26 38.19 -41.32
CA ARG A 141 43.14 38.42 -42.49
C ARG A 141 43.65 39.84 -42.53
#